data_8e73d71209753e9bab05566671581973
#
_entry.id   8e73d71209753e9bab05566671581973
#
_cell.length_a   1.000
_cell.length_b   1.000
_cell.length_c   1.000
_cell.angle_alpha   90.00
_cell.angle_beta   90.00
_cell.angle_gamma   90.00
#
_symmetry.space_group_name_H-M   'P 1'
#
loop_
_entity.id
_entity.type
_entity.pdbx_description
1 polymer ?
#
loop_
_entity_poly.entity_id
_entity_poly.type
_entity_poly.pdbx_seq_one_letter_code
_entity_poly.pdbx_strand_id
1 'polypeptide(L)'
;MRRALCAIVLALAGTLSVNVAPAAAAGWCPNDAQAFAIASDGSLPSLAQRDNVIGWQPYAELGEQSINRRTCRDLDGDGDVDFAIEVACCTVSRPSLVVIYERFGHGGFGIAYRRFTPVRGFERQGRALIITEPRYAGSDANCCPSRIAVRKIFHRPGRFTSTTRITRP
;
A
#
# COMPACT_ATOMS: atom_id res chain seq x y z
N MET A 1 -31.89 33.15 61.29
CA MET A 1 -30.76 32.25 61.09
C MET A 1 -30.95 31.52 59.77
N ARG A 2 -30.29 31.95 58.68
CA ARG A 2 -30.37 31.34 57.35
C ARG A 2 -28.99 30.73 57.04
N ARG A 3 -28.93 29.41 56.91
CA ARG A 3 -27.73 28.66 56.53
C ARG A 3 -27.68 28.58 55.02
N ALA A 4 -26.66 29.17 54.42
CA ALA A 4 -26.33 29.02 53.00
C ALA A 4 -25.53 27.74 52.80
N LEU A 5 -26.07 26.81 51.96
CA LEU A 5 -25.34 25.65 51.45
C LEU A 5 -24.56 26.04 50.18
N CYS A 6 -23.24 26.04 50.29
CA CYS A 6 -22.38 26.13 49.12
C CYS A 6 -22.30 24.72 48.44
N ALA A 7 -22.83 24.62 47.23
CA ALA A 7 -22.66 23.46 46.41
C ALA A 7 -21.35 23.63 45.61
N ILE A 8 -20.36 22.76 45.85
CA ILE A 8 -19.11 22.66 45.08
C ILE A 8 -19.39 21.79 43.87
N VAL A 9 -19.40 22.38 42.69
CA VAL A 9 -19.44 21.68 41.42
C VAL A 9 -18.03 21.33 41.05
N LEU A 10 -17.61 20.06 41.20
CA LEU A 10 -16.36 19.52 40.64
C LEU A 10 -16.55 19.30 39.13
N ALA A 11 -15.99 20.16 38.31
CA ALA A 11 -15.86 19.93 36.89
C ALA A 11 -14.71 18.94 36.62
N LEU A 12 -15.04 17.70 36.31
CA LEU A 12 -14.08 16.72 35.75
C LEU A 12 -13.76 17.13 34.31
N ALA A 13 -12.64 17.84 34.12
CA ALA A 13 -12.05 18.03 32.81
C ALA A 13 -11.37 16.73 32.36
N GLY A 14 -12.12 15.88 31.67
CA GLY A 14 -11.55 14.74 30.98
C GLY A 14 -10.69 15.21 29.79
N THR A 15 -9.39 15.15 29.94
CA THR A 15 -8.45 15.35 28.82
C THR A 15 -8.57 14.17 27.89
N LEU A 16 -9.31 14.33 26.79
CA LEU A 16 -9.25 13.43 25.64
C LEU A 16 -7.85 13.54 25.03
N SER A 17 -6.98 12.60 25.38
CA SER A 17 -5.70 12.43 24.71
C SER A 17 -5.96 11.95 23.28
N VAL A 18 -6.11 12.89 22.36
CA VAL A 18 -6.06 12.58 20.93
C VAL A 18 -4.63 12.14 20.65
N ASN A 19 -4.41 10.85 20.44
CA ASN A 19 -3.16 10.34 19.88
C ASN A 19 -3.05 10.85 18.45
N VAL A 20 -2.55 12.07 18.29
CA VAL A 20 -2.14 12.58 16.99
C VAL A 20 -0.89 11.78 16.62
N ALA A 21 -1.04 10.84 15.68
CA ALA A 21 0.12 10.21 15.07
C ALA A 21 1.09 11.32 14.63
N PRO A 22 2.41 11.20 14.92
CA PRO A 22 3.36 12.23 14.55
C PRO A 22 3.22 12.51 13.05
N ALA A 23 3.05 13.78 12.69
CA ALA A 23 3.07 14.19 11.29
C ALA A 23 4.37 13.65 10.69
N ALA A 24 4.25 12.68 9.77
CA ALA A 24 5.41 12.09 9.15
C ALA A 24 6.17 13.21 8.42
N ALA A 25 7.43 13.41 8.78
CA ALA A 25 8.27 14.45 8.19
C ALA A 25 8.37 14.27 6.68
N ALA A 26 8.50 15.37 5.94
CA ALA A 26 8.80 15.31 4.51
C ALA A 26 10.00 14.37 4.30
N GLY A 27 9.80 13.30 3.49
CA GLY A 27 10.82 12.26 3.26
C GLY A 27 10.66 10.98 4.08
N TRP A 28 9.68 10.88 4.99
CA TRP A 28 9.43 9.64 5.72
C TRP A 28 8.96 8.51 4.78
N CYS A 29 9.63 7.38 4.88
CA CYS A 29 9.31 6.15 4.15
C CYS A 29 9.06 5.03 5.15
N PRO A 30 7.91 4.35 5.15
CA PRO A 30 7.64 3.28 6.10
C PRO A 30 8.64 2.13 5.92
N ASN A 31 9.12 1.53 7.01
CA ASN A 31 9.81 0.25 6.95
C ASN A 31 8.80 -0.88 6.65
N ASP A 32 9.27 -2.13 6.50
CA ASP A 32 8.40 -3.23 6.09
C ASP A 32 7.29 -3.52 7.12
N ALA A 33 7.60 -3.46 8.41
CA ALA A 33 6.60 -3.62 9.48
C ALA A 33 5.53 -2.52 9.44
N GLN A 34 5.94 -1.26 9.24
CA GLN A 34 5.02 -0.13 9.13
C GLN A 34 4.19 -0.22 7.83
N ALA A 35 4.81 -0.59 6.71
CA ALA A 35 4.12 -0.78 5.44
C ALA A 35 3.10 -1.91 5.54
N PHE A 36 3.44 -3.01 6.22
CA PHE A 36 2.51 -4.10 6.49
C PHE A 36 1.36 -3.66 7.40
N ALA A 37 1.63 -2.90 8.46
CA ALA A 37 0.60 -2.38 9.35
C ALA A 37 -0.39 -1.48 8.61
N ILE A 38 0.10 -0.55 7.77
CA ILE A 38 -0.75 0.30 6.91
C ILE A 38 -1.58 -0.55 5.94
N ALA A 39 -0.97 -1.58 5.35
CA ALA A 39 -1.66 -2.49 4.44
C ALA A 39 -2.74 -3.33 5.13
N SER A 40 -2.56 -3.65 6.41
CA SER A 40 -3.42 -4.54 7.19
C SER A 40 -4.57 -3.83 7.88
N ASP A 41 -4.59 -2.51 7.94
CA ASP A 41 -5.56 -1.71 8.72
C ASP A 41 -6.99 -1.70 8.17
N GLY A 42 -7.39 -2.74 7.43
CA GLY A 42 -8.76 -3.02 6.99
C GLY A 42 -9.02 -2.80 5.50
N SER A 43 -8.17 -2.08 4.78
CA SER A 43 -8.39 -1.82 3.35
C SER A 43 -7.98 -3.00 2.46
N LEU A 44 -6.80 -3.57 2.64
CA LEU A 44 -6.32 -4.70 1.81
C LEU A 44 -7.01 -6.03 2.10
N PRO A 45 -7.29 -6.42 3.37
CA PRO A 45 -8.04 -7.64 3.65
C PRO A 45 -9.40 -7.68 2.96
N SER A 46 -10.16 -6.58 3.02
CA SER A 46 -11.48 -6.48 2.38
C SER A 46 -11.39 -6.48 0.84
N LEU A 47 -10.31 -5.92 0.28
CA LEU A 47 -10.07 -5.92 -1.16
C LEU A 47 -9.66 -7.30 -1.68
N ALA A 48 -8.78 -7.99 -0.98
CA ALA A 48 -8.37 -9.35 -1.34
C ALA A 48 -9.59 -10.31 -1.36
N GLN A 49 -10.49 -10.16 -0.41
CA GLN A 49 -11.73 -10.93 -0.37
C GLN A 49 -12.68 -10.57 -1.53
N ARG A 50 -12.85 -9.27 -1.82
CA ARG A 50 -13.76 -8.81 -2.88
C ARG A 50 -13.29 -9.19 -4.28
N ASP A 51 -12.00 -9.09 -4.52
CA ASP A 51 -11.42 -9.37 -5.85
C ASP A 51 -11.28 -10.89 -6.09
N ASN A 52 -11.69 -11.74 -5.13
CA ASN A 52 -11.70 -13.22 -5.16
C ASN A 52 -10.35 -13.82 -5.58
N VAL A 53 -9.27 -13.09 -5.26
CA VAL A 53 -7.91 -13.45 -5.64
C VAL A 53 -7.30 -14.13 -4.47
N ILE A 54 -7.02 -14.89 -3.88
CA ILE A 54 -6.35 -15.43 -2.69
C ILE A 54 -6.78 -14.68 -1.43
N GLY A 55 -7.30 -15.37 -0.45
CA GLY A 55 -7.62 -14.77 0.85
C GLY A 55 -6.41 -14.03 1.43
N TRP A 56 -6.65 -13.02 2.23
CA TRP A 56 -5.62 -12.25 2.93
C TRP A 56 -4.81 -13.10 3.92
N GLN A 57 -5.38 -14.20 4.40
CA GLN A 57 -4.80 -15.07 5.42
C GLN A 57 -3.31 -15.41 5.22
N PRO A 58 -2.88 -15.89 4.03
CA PRO A 58 -1.48 -16.22 3.82
C PRO A 58 -0.51 -15.04 3.97
N TYR A 59 -0.96 -13.84 3.65
CA TYR A 59 -0.16 -12.62 3.84
C TYR A 59 -0.11 -12.22 5.31
N ALA A 60 -1.23 -12.35 6.02
CA ALA A 60 -1.32 -12.05 7.44
C ALA A 60 -0.42 -12.97 8.28
N GLU A 61 -0.30 -14.24 7.91
CA GLU A 61 0.58 -15.22 8.57
C GLU A 61 2.06 -14.89 8.38
N LEU A 62 2.44 -14.33 7.23
CA LEU A 62 3.82 -13.91 6.97
C LEU A 62 4.16 -12.55 7.62
N GLY A 63 3.14 -11.75 7.95
CA GLY A 63 3.34 -10.43 8.51
C GLY A 63 4.19 -9.53 7.60
N GLU A 64 5.16 -8.83 8.17
CA GLU A 64 6.07 -7.94 7.41
C GLU A 64 6.88 -8.66 6.32
N GLN A 65 7.12 -9.96 6.47
CA GLN A 65 7.82 -10.77 5.46
C GLN A 65 7.03 -10.91 4.17
N SER A 66 5.73 -10.58 4.16
CA SER A 66 4.93 -10.49 2.95
C SER A 66 5.28 -9.27 2.09
N ILE A 67 5.97 -8.26 2.65
CA ILE A 67 6.45 -7.10 1.89
C ILE A 67 7.71 -7.51 1.13
N ASN A 68 7.53 -7.90 -0.11
CA ASN A 68 8.63 -8.35 -0.96
C ASN A 68 9.49 -7.18 -1.47
N ARG A 69 8.85 -6.08 -1.83
CA ARG A 69 9.51 -4.86 -2.33
C ARG A 69 8.75 -3.62 -1.94
N ARG A 70 9.48 -2.54 -1.74
CA ARG A 70 8.89 -1.21 -1.54
C ARG A 70 9.73 -0.11 -2.15
N THR A 71 9.10 1.00 -2.45
CA THR A 71 9.75 2.23 -2.88
C THR A 71 8.94 3.43 -2.41
N CYS A 72 9.62 4.52 -2.07
CA CYS A 72 9.01 5.75 -1.60
C CYS A 72 9.46 6.91 -2.46
N ARG A 73 8.52 7.75 -2.86
CA ARG A 73 8.74 9.02 -3.54
C ARG A 73 7.44 9.78 -3.67
N ASP A 74 7.55 11.08 -3.91
CA ASP A 74 6.47 11.87 -4.52
C ASP A 74 6.17 11.29 -5.93
N LEU A 75 5.15 10.44 -6.01
CA LEU A 75 4.76 9.75 -7.26
C LEU A 75 3.72 10.53 -8.05
N ASP A 76 2.92 11.36 -7.38
CA ASP A 76 1.87 12.15 -8.01
C ASP A 76 2.29 13.59 -8.28
N GLY A 77 3.26 14.14 -7.56
CA GLY A 77 3.84 15.45 -7.79
C GLY A 77 3.30 16.54 -6.90
N ASP A 78 2.66 16.18 -5.80
CA ASP A 78 2.10 17.12 -4.84
C ASP A 78 3.13 17.60 -3.79
N GLY A 79 4.30 16.98 -3.73
CA GLY A 79 5.40 17.30 -2.82
C GLY A 79 5.46 16.41 -1.58
N ASP A 80 4.44 15.61 -1.33
CA ASP A 80 4.44 14.61 -0.27
C ASP A 80 5.08 13.30 -0.74
N VAL A 81 5.48 12.46 0.22
CA VAL A 81 6.07 11.15 -0.12
C VAL A 81 5.00 10.07 -0.09
N ASP A 82 4.74 9.52 -1.25
CA ASP A 82 3.96 8.30 -1.44
C ASP A 82 4.82 7.08 -1.27
N PHE A 83 4.20 5.92 -1.10
CA PHE A 83 4.94 4.66 -1.18
C PHE A 83 4.20 3.60 -1.98
N ALA A 84 4.97 2.79 -2.69
CA ALA A 84 4.47 1.63 -3.40
C ALA A 84 5.08 0.36 -2.80
N ILE A 85 4.25 -0.67 -2.66
CA ILE A 85 4.65 -1.98 -2.14
C ILE A 85 4.21 -3.10 -3.08
N GLU A 86 4.99 -4.17 -3.06
CA GLU A 86 4.60 -5.48 -3.54
C GLU A 86 4.40 -6.38 -2.33
N VAL A 87 3.16 -6.81 -2.12
CA VAL A 87 2.82 -7.82 -1.11
C VAL A 87 2.74 -9.17 -1.82
N ALA A 88 3.60 -10.09 -1.42
CA ALA A 88 3.71 -11.40 -2.03
C ALA A 88 3.66 -12.51 -0.98
N CYS A 89 3.09 -13.66 -1.33
CA CYS A 89 3.19 -14.86 -0.52
C CYS A 89 3.54 -16.08 -1.39
N CYS A 90 4.15 -17.02 -0.73
CA CYS A 90 4.15 -18.46 -1.01
C CYS A 90 4.99 -18.92 -2.21
N THR A 91 4.75 -18.55 -3.43
CA THR A 91 5.52 -18.99 -4.61
C THR A 91 5.55 -17.93 -5.71
N VAL A 92 6.58 -17.97 -6.55
CA VAL A 92 6.76 -17.05 -7.69
C VAL A 92 5.66 -17.13 -8.76
N SER A 93 4.85 -18.19 -8.77
CA SER A 93 3.72 -18.34 -9.69
C SER A 93 2.41 -17.77 -9.15
N ARG A 94 2.35 -17.38 -7.86
CA ARG A 94 1.17 -16.74 -7.31
C ARG A 94 1.17 -15.24 -7.61
N PRO A 95 0.00 -14.66 -7.85
CA PRO A 95 -0.11 -13.21 -8.01
C PRO A 95 0.34 -12.49 -6.75
N SER A 96 1.16 -11.46 -6.91
CA SER A 96 1.43 -10.46 -5.88
C SER A 96 0.39 -9.36 -5.94
N LEU A 97 0.20 -8.65 -4.84
CA LEU A 97 -0.57 -7.43 -4.81
C LEU A 97 0.39 -6.23 -4.87
N VAL A 98 0.31 -5.47 -5.93
CA VAL A 98 1.00 -4.17 -6.05
C VAL A 98 0.05 -3.08 -5.62
N VAL A 99 0.47 -2.26 -4.67
CA VAL A 99 -0.32 -1.13 -4.15
C VAL A 99 0.54 0.12 -4.15
N ILE A 100 -0.06 1.24 -4.55
CA ILE A 100 0.49 2.58 -4.32
C ILE A 100 -0.41 3.26 -3.29
N TYR A 101 0.20 3.76 -2.25
CA TYR A 101 -0.41 4.57 -1.23
C TYR A 101 -0.02 6.03 -1.44
N GLU A 102 -1.01 6.87 -1.64
CA GLU A 102 -0.86 8.33 -1.57
C GLU A 102 -0.98 8.79 -0.13
N ARG A 103 -0.19 9.78 0.21
CA ARG A 103 -0.28 10.47 1.47
C ARG A 103 -1.35 11.56 1.39
N PHE A 104 -2.18 11.64 2.42
CA PHE A 104 -3.18 12.70 2.57
C PHE A 104 -2.81 13.62 3.73
N GLY A 105 -2.47 14.86 3.44
CA GLY A 105 -2.34 15.94 4.44
C GLY A 105 -1.53 15.55 5.68
N HIS A 106 -2.15 15.50 6.85
CA HIS A 106 -1.45 15.34 8.15
C HIS A 106 -1.09 13.89 8.53
N GLY A 107 -0.82 13.00 7.57
CA GLY A 107 -0.18 11.71 7.86
C GLY A 107 -1.03 10.46 7.64
N GLY A 108 -2.21 10.58 7.05
CA GLY A 108 -2.97 9.42 6.56
C GLY A 108 -2.46 8.92 5.21
N PHE A 109 -2.68 7.63 4.93
CA PHE A 109 -2.42 7.04 3.63
C PHE A 109 -3.70 6.42 3.07
N GLY A 110 -3.91 6.58 1.76
CA GLY A 110 -5.00 5.92 1.05
C GLY A 110 -4.50 5.18 -0.17
N ILE A 111 -5.26 4.17 -0.59
CA ILE A 111 -4.92 3.38 -1.75
C ILE A 111 -5.27 4.18 -3.01
N ALA A 112 -4.25 4.61 -3.74
CA ALA A 112 -4.39 5.32 -5.00
C ALA A 112 -4.35 4.41 -6.22
N TYR A 113 -3.63 3.29 -6.11
CA TYR A 113 -3.56 2.28 -7.17
C TYR A 113 -3.36 0.89 -6.58
N ARG A 114 -3.98 -0.11 -7.21
CA ARG A 114 -3.76 -1.51 -6.86
C ARG A 114 -3.84 -2.43 -8.07
N ARG A 115 -3.11 -3.53 -7.99
CA ARG A 115 -3.13 -4.56 -9.03
C ARG A 115 -2.69 -5.91 -8.48
N PHE A 116 -3.49 -6.93 -8.74
CA PHE A 116 -3.09 -8.33 -8.57
C PHE A 116 -2.47 -8.84 -9.87
N THR A 117 -1.21 -9.26 -9.79
CA THR A 117 -0.48 -9.80 -10.94
C THR A 117 0.79 -10.52 -10.47
N PRO A 118 1.24 -11.58 -11.14
CA PRO A 118 2.58 -12.08 -10.90
C PRO A 118 3.62 -10.99 -11.21
N VAL A 119 4.58 -10.76 -10.30
CA VAL A 119 5.60 -9.72 -10.44
C VAL A 119 6.97 -10.35 -10.44
N ARG A 120 7.77 -10.07 -11.48
CA ARG A 120 9.20 -10.40 -11.54
C ARG A 120 10.09 -9.21 -11.27
N GLY A 121 9.69 -8.04 -11.75
CA GLY A 121 10.40 -6.79 -11.55
C GLY A 121 9.50 -5.74 -10.93
N PHE A 122 10.10 -4.94 -10.04
CA PHE A 122 9.44 -3.83 -9.37
C PHE A 122 10.49 -2.76 -9.14
N GLU A 123 10.44 -1.71 -9.92
CA GLU A 123 11.45 -0.66 -9.90
C GLU A 123 10.83 0.71 -10.15
N ARG A 124 11.52 1.74 -9.73
CA ARG A 124 11.11 3.12 -9.92
C ARG A 124 11.87 3.77 -11.07
N GLN A 125 11.14 4.47 -11.93
CA GLN A 125 11.71 5.29 -12.99
C GLN A 125 11.14 6.72 -12.93
N GLY A 126 11.88 7.63 -12.35
CA GLY A 126 11.39 8.99 -12.07
C GLY A 126 10.19 8.95 -11.09
N ARG A 127 9.06 9.52 -11.50
CA ARG A 127 7.77 9.44 -10.78
C ARG A 127 6.91 8.24 -11.19
N ALA A 128 7.43 7.34 -11.99
CA ALA A 128 6.69 6.16 -12.40
C ALA A 128 7.20 4.92 -11.66
N LEU A 129 6.28 3.98 -11.40
CA LEU A 129 6.57 2.63 -10.97
C LEU A 129 6.54 1.73 -12.21
N ILE A 130 7.58 0.94 -12.40
CA ILE A 130 7.67 -0.07 -13.46
C ILE A 130 7.51 -1.43 -12.83
N ILE A 131 6.52 -2.19 -13.27
CA ILE A 131 6.38 -3.60 -12.90
C ILE A 131 6.55 -4.49 -14.12
N THR A 132 7.28 -5.59 -13.94
CA THR A 132 7.48 -6.60 -14.96
C THR A 132 6.63 -7.82 -14.62
N GLU A 133 5.68 -8.13 -15.48
CA GLU A 133 4.70 -9.20 -15.30
C GLU A 133 5.01 -10.35 -16.27
N PRO A 134 5.26 -11.58 -15.81
CA PRO A 134 5.37 -12.73 -16.69
C PRO A 134 4.01 -13.03 -17.33
N ARG A 135 4.02 -13.37 -18.61
CA ARG A 135 2.86 -13.78 -19.39
C ARG A 135 3.11 -15.17 -19.97
N TYR A 136 2.39 -16.14 -19.43
CA TYR A 136 2.48 -17.53 -19.84
C TYR A 136 1.47 -17.83 -20.93
N ALA A 137 1.92 -18.50 -22.00
CA ALA A 137 1.03 -19.20 -22.92
C ALA A 137 0.70 -20.59 -22.36
N GLY A 138 -0.34 -21.24 -22.88
CA GLY A 138 -0.76 -22.56 -22.36
C GLY A 138 0.30 -23.67 -22.48
N SER A 139 1.30 -23.48 -23.35
CA SER A 139 2.43 -24.41 -23.55
C SER A 139 3.67 -24.04 -22.75
N ASP A 140 3.66 -22.92 -22.03
CA ASP A 140 4.85 -22.47 -21.31
C ASP A 140 5.06 -23.26 -20.03
N ALA A 141 6.31 -23.62 -19.75
CA ALA A 141 6.67 -24.11 -18.42
C ALA A 141 6.57 -23.00 -17.38
N ASN A 142 6.24 -23.35 -16.13
CA ASN A 142 6.05 -22.37 -15.04
C ASN A 142 7.29 -21.48 -14.77
N CYS A 143 8.48 -21.93 -15.14
CA CYS A 143 9.71 -21.13 -15.01
C CYS A 143 9.88 -20.08 -16.10
N CYS A 144 9.27 -20.30 -17.28
CA CYS A 144 9.77 -19.71 -18.51
C CYS A 144 8.62 -19.13 -19.35
N PRO A 145 8.13 -17.93 -19.02
CA PRO A 145 7.07 -17.28 -19.76
C PRO A 145 7.56 -16.91 -21.17
N SER A 146 6.72 -17.15 -22.17
CA SER A 146 7.01 -16.76 -23.56
C SER A 146 6.95 -15.27 -23.83
N ARG A 147 6.36 -14.50 -22.91
CA ARG A 147 6.22 -13.05 -23.02
C ARG A 147 6.40 -12.37 -21.65
N ILE A 148 6.80 -11.12 -21.73
CA ILE A 148 6.92 -10.22 -20.58
C ILE A 148 6.06 -8.99 -20.85
N ALA A 149 5.21 -8.64 -19.92
CA ALA A 149 4.52 -7.37 -19.93
C ALA A 149 5.27 -6.39 -19.02
N VAL A 150 5.77 -5.31 -19.59
CA VAL A 150 6.34 -4.20 -18.86
C VAL A 150 5.25 -3.16 -18.69
N ARG A 151 4.83 -2.94 -17.44
CA ARG A 151 3.80 -1.97 -17.10
C ARG A 151 4.42 -0.77 -16.42
N LYS A 152 4.18 0.39 -16.99
CA LYS A 152 4.52 1.68 -16.41
C LYS A 152 3.27 2.27 -15.76
N ILE A 153 3.32 2.45 -14.44
CA ILE A 153 2.28 3.07 -13.63
C ILE A 153 2.75 4.48 -13.31
N PHE A 154 1.90 5.48 -13.56
CA PHE A 154 2.23 6.89 -13.36
C PHE A 154 0.99 7.69 -13.04
N HIS A 155 1.15 8.81 -12.37
CA HIS A 155 0.07 9.72 -12.03
C HIS A 155 -0.32 10.58 -13.24
N ARG A 156 -1.64 10.79 -13.39
CA ARG A 156 -2.25 11.85 -14.20
C ARG A 156 -3.18 12.65 -13.29
N PRO A 157 -3.57 13.88 -13.66
CA PRO A 157 -4.43 14.68 -12.79
C PRO A 157 -5.60 13.88 -12.22
N GLY A 158 -5.62 13.74 -10.88
CA GLY A 158 -6.67 13.08 -10.12
C GLY A 158 -6.61 11.54 -10.04
N ARG A 159 -5.64 10.85 -10.66
CA ARG A 159 -5.54 9.39 -10.55
C ARG A 159 -4.23 8.79 -11.05
N PHE A 160 -3.87 7.64 -10.52
CA PHE A 160 -2.88 6.77 -11.17
C PHE A 160 -3.45 6.03 -12.37
N THR A 161 -2.65 5.89 -13.39
CA THR A 161 -2.97 5.14 -14.61
C THR A 161 -1.77 4.28 -15.04
N SER A 162 -1.97 3.39 -15.99
CA SER A 162 -0.86 2.55 -16.48
C SER A 162 -0.90 2.35 -17.99
N THR A 163 0.29 2.23 -18.57
CA THR A 163 0.49 1.72 -19.92
C THR A 163 1.23 0.39 -19.86
N THR A 164 1.00 -0.47 -20.84
CA THR A 164 1.63 -1.80 -20.88
C THR A 164 2.24 -2.02 -22.25
N ARG A 165 3.51 -2.45 -22.25
CA ARG A 165 4.21 -2.95 -23.43
C ARG A 165 4.49 -4.44 -23.24
N ILE A 166 4.18 -5.26 -24.23
CA ILE A 166 4.50 -6.68 -24.26
C ILE A 166 5.76 -6.88 -25.08
N THR A 167 6.71 -7.62 -24.51
CA THR A 167 7.97 -7.98 -25.18
C THR A 167 8.16 -9.48 -25.09
N ARG A 168 9.01 -10.04 -25.94
CA ARG A 168 9.59 -11.36 -25.74
C ARG A 168 10.72 -11.26 -24.72
N PRO A 169 10.95 -12.30 -23.88
CA PRO A 169 12.09 -12.35 -22.97
C PRO A 169 13.40 -12.19 -23.69
#